data_8e4684d3000c4f8cda61a217ecf30371
#
_entry.id   8e4684d3000c4f8cda61a217ecf30371
#
_cell.length_a   1.000
_cell.length_b   1.000
_cell.length_c   1.000
_cell.angle_alpha   90.00
_cell.angle_beta   90.00
_cell.angle_gamma   90.00
#
_symmetry.space_group_name_H-M   'P 1'
#
loop_
_entity.id
_entity.type
_entity.pdbx_description
1 polymer ?
#
loop_
_entity_poly.entity_id
_entity_poly.type
_entity_poly.pdbx_seq_one_letter_code
_entity_poly.pdbx_strand_id
1 'polypeptide(L)'
;VKDGNSEARAGFSKKLVNEMMAEHDPRVRAEILKCSAGFDNPSARAICVGGLDDPDSLVRIAACDAWVEIGGDEAIRHLANRFRSDEDIDVRLHAVRDLGSLENEAAIPVLAEALEAPDPAIQFRAVASLKEVSGRDLGNDVNAWREWAVDPSAYREEWSVAEVWRQIF
;
A
#
# COMPACT_ATOMS: atom_id res chain seq x y z
N VAL A 1 -6.96 33.02 -11.58
CA VAL A 1 -5.60 32.46 -11.67
C VAL A 1 -5.58 30.98 -11.28
N LYS A 2 -6.50 30.46 -10.41
CA LYS A 2 -6.58 29.03 -10.04
C LYS A 2 -7.09 28.13 -11.18
N ASP A 3 -7.98 28.63 -12.03
CA ASP A 3 -8.69 27.81 -13.04
C ASP A 3 -7.78 27.43 -14.24
N GLY A 4 -6.90 28.32 -14.70
CA GLY A 4 -6.01 28.02 -15.83
C GLY A 4 -4.98 26.91 -15.55
N ASN A 5 -4.58 26.73 -14.30
CA ASN A 5 -3.67 25.64 -13.92
C ASN A 5 -4.40 24.29 -13.83
N SER A 6 -5.68 24.30 -13.46
CA SER A 6 -6.54 23.10 -13.39
C SER A 6 -6.85 22.55 -14.77
N GLU A 7 -7.20 23.41 -15.74
CA GLU A 7 -7.44 22.99 -17.13
C GLU A 7 -6.18 22.45 -17.81
N ALA A 8 -5.02 23.08 -17.58
CA ALA A 8 -3.75 22.60 -18.11
C ALA A 8 -3.39 21.21 -17.55
N ARG A 9 -3.58 21.01 -16.26
CA ARG A 9 -3.37 19.71 -15.60
C ARG A 9 -4.32 18.64 -16.12
N ALA A 10 -5.60 18.96 -16.27
CA ALA A 10 -6.59 18.02 -16.82
C ALA A 10 -6.28 17.66 -18.29
N GLY A 11 -5.87 18.63 -19.09
CA GLY A 11 -5.44 18.41 -20.47
C GLY A 11 -4.21 17.51 -20.56
N PHE A 12 -3.23 17.71 -19.67
CA PHE A 12 -2.04 16.86 -19.58
C PHE A 12 -2.37 15.44 -19.16
N SER A 13 -3.20 15.25 -18.13
CA SER A 13 -3.62 13.92 -17.68
C SER A 13 -4.39 13.16 -18.78
N LYS A 14 -5.23 13.86 -19.55
CA LYS A 14 -5.91 13.23 -20.69
C LYS A 14 -4.92 12.77 -21.78
N LYS A 15 -3.85 13.52 -22.01
CA LYS A 15 -2.78 13.13 -22.92
C LYS A 15 -2.06 11.88 -22.39
N LEU A 16 -1.75 11.82 -21.10
CA LEU A 16 -1.14 10.64 -20.46
C LEU A 16 -2.01 9.39 -20.60
N VAL A 17 -3.35 9.49 -20.54
CA VAL A 17 -4.24 8.35 -20.82
C VAL A 17 -4.00 7.78 -22.22
N ASN A 18 -3.93 8.64 -23.23
CA ASN A 18 -3.72 8.21 -24.59
C ASN A 18 -2.33 7.57 -24.80
N GLU A 19 -1.30 8.16 -24.18
CA GLU A 19 0.06 7.60 -24.22
C GLU A 19 0.12 6.24 -23.51
N MET A 20 -0.51 6.11 -22.34
CA MET A 20 -0.58 4.83 -21.62
C MET A 20 -1.21 3.72 -22.45
N MET A 21 -2.29 4.04 -23.20
CA MET A 21 -3.00 3.07 -24.05
C MET A 21 -2.21 2.69 -25.31
N ALA A 22 -1.36 3.56 -25.81
CA ALA A 22 -0.58 3.37 -27.02
C ALA A 22 0.82 2.77 -26.77
N GLU A 23 1.31 2.86 -25.52
CA GLU A 23 2.68 2.48 -25.18
C GLU A 23 2.84 0.95 -25.05
N HIS A 24 3.87 0.42 -25.65
CA HIS A 24 4.18 -1.02 -25.65
C HIS A 24 5.28 -1.39 -24.63
N ASP A 25 6.19 -0.46 -24.31
CA ASP A 25 7.25 -0.72 -23.33
C ASP A 25 6.69 -0.61 -21.90
N PRO A 26 6.71 -1.69 -21.11
CA PRO A 26 6.18 -1.67 -19.75
C PRO A 26 6.91 -0.68 -18.83
N ARG A 27 8.19 -0.40 -19.07
CA ARG A 27 8.94 0.58 -18.29
C ARG A 27 8.42 1.98 -18.50
N VAL A 28 8.04 2.32 -19.75
CA VAL A 28 7.46 3.64 -20.07
C VAL A 28 6.06 3.74 -19.47
N ARG A 29 5.23 2.66 -19.54
CA ARG A 29 3.92 2.63 -18.88
C ARG A 29 4.04 2.82 -17.36
N ALA A 30 5.04 2.18 -16.72
CA ALA A 30 5.32 2.36 -15.29
C ALA A 30 5.68 3.83 -14.95
N GLU A 31 6.46 4.51 -15.78
CA GLU A 31 6.78 5.93 -15.58
C GLU A 31 5.56 6.84 -15.78
N ILE A 32 4.66 6.51 -16.71
CA ILE A 32 3.39 7.23 -16.88
C ILE A 32 2.55 7.15 -15.59
N LEU A 33 2.50 5.97 -14.95
CA LEU A 33 1.80 5.77 -13.68
C LEU A 33 2.37 6.67 -12.57
N LYS A 34 3.68 6.67 -12.38
CA LYS A 34 4.35 7.54 -11.40
C LYS A 34 4.05 9.02 -11.64
N CYS A 35 4.11 9.45 -12.91
CA CYS A 35 3.75 10.82 -13.26
C CYS A 35 2.27 11.13 -12.97
N SER A 36 1.39 10.14 -13.13
CA SER A 36 -0.05 10.31 -12.97
C SER A 36 -0.47 10.43 -11.51
N ALA A 37 0.20 9.75 -10.59
CA ALA A 37 -0.11 9.76 -9.16
C ALA A 37 -0.11 11.17 -8.55
N GLY A 38 0.77 12.06 -9.03
CA GLY A 38 0.84 13.45 -8.58
C GLY A 38 -0.31 14.36 -9.05
N PHE A 39 -1.29 13.83 -9.81
CA PHE A 39 -2.44 14.60 -10.29
C PHE A 39 -3.74 14.16 -9.63
N ASP A 40 -4.35 15.05 -8.86
CA ASP A 40 -5.68 14.80 -8.27
C ASP A 40 -6.79 15.14 -9.28
N ASN A 41 -7.03 14.21 -10.21
CA ASN A 41 -8.14 14.31 -11.15
C ASN A 41 -8.59 12.92 -11.67
N PRO A 42 -9.82 12.82 -12.21
CA PRO A 42 -10.39 11.53 -12.64
C PRO A 42 -9.57 10.80 -13.72
N SER A 43 -8.92 11.51 -14.63
CA SER A 43 -8.12 10.90 -15.70
C SER A 43 -6.85 10.24 -15.15
N ALA A 44 -6.17 10.90 -14.22
CA ALA A 44 -5.00 10.33 -13.54
C ALA A 44 -5.37 9.10 -12.71
N ARG A 45 -6.48 9.18 -11.95
CA ARG A 45 -6.99 8.02 -11.20
C ARG A 45 -7.33 6.85 -12.13
N ALA A 46 -7.95 7.11 -13.29
CA ALA A 46 -8.26 6.06 -14.27
C ALA A 46 -7.00 5.37 -14.81
N ILE A 47 -5.89 6.09 -15.01
CA ILE A 47 -4.60 5.51 -15.38
C ILE A 47 -4.11 4.59 -14.27
N CYS A 48 -4.14 5.02 -13.00
CA CYS A 48 -3.68 4.24 -11.86
C CYS A 48 -4.55 2.98 -11.65
N VAL A 49 -5.86 3.07 -11.84
CA VAL A 49 -6.76 1.89 -11.83
C VAL A 49 -6.42 0.93 -12.97
N GLY A 50 -6.27 1.43 -14.20
CA GLY A 50 -5.95 0.59 -15.36
C GLY A 50 -4.60 -0.11 -15.23
N GLY A 51 -3.61 0.54 -14.62
CA GLY A 51 -2.29 -0.02 -14.39
C GLY A 51 -2.29 -1.23 -13.45
N LEU A 52 -3.28 -1.34 -12.55
CA LEU A 52 -3.41 -2.52 -11.68
C LEU A 52 -3.73 -3.81 -12.43
N ASP A 53 -4.31 -3.71 -13.61
CA ASP A 53 -4.70 -4.86 -14.46
C ASP A 53 -3.78 -5.00 -15.69
N ASP A 54 -2.63 -4.34 -15.70
CA ASP A 54 -1.65 -4.44 -16.78
C ASP A 54 -1.10 -5.88 -16.89
N PRO A 55 -0.86 -6.39 -18.10
CA PRO A 55 -0.28 -7.72 -18.28
C PRO A 55 1.13 -7.86 -17.67
N ASP A 56 1.88 -6.77 -17.56
CA ASP A 56 3.24 -6.77 -17.02
C ASP A 56 3.26 -6.47 -15.50
N SER A 57 3.89 -7.34 -14.72
CA SER A 57 3.96 -7.19 -13.26
C SER A 57 4.70 -5.92 -12.81
N LEU A 58 5.69 -5.45 -13.58
CA LEU A 58 6.36 -4.18 -13.30
C LEU A 58 5.39 -3.00 -13.32
N VAL A 59 4.45 -3.00 -14.27
CA VAL A 59 3.44 -1.95 -14.38
C VAL A 59 2.42 -2.05 -13.24
N ARG A 60 2.00 -3.28 -12.88
CA ARG A 60 1.10 -3.49 -11.73
C ARG A 60 1.75 -3.05 -10.42
N ILE A 61 3.05 -3.30 -10.23
CA ILE A 61 3.82 -2.79 -9.09
C ILE A 61 3.82 -1.26 -9.08
N ALA A 62 4.14 -0.64 -10.21
CA ALA A 62 4.13 0.83 -10.30
C ALA A 62 2.74 1.44 -10.06
N ALA A 63 1.67 0.70 -10.38
CA ALA A 63 0.31 1.10 -10.05
C ALA A 63 0.04 1.01 -8.53
N CYS A 64 0.59 0.01 -7.83
CA CYS A 64 0.52 -0.05 -6.37
C CYS A 64 1.23 1.15 -5.73
N ASP A 65 2.46 1.45 -6.16
CA ASP A 65 3.20 2.64 -5.69
C ASP A 65 2.41 3.94 -5.95
N ALA A 66 1.77 4.07 -7.12
CA ALA A 66 0.93 5.22 -7.45
C ALA A 66 -0.28 5.36 -6.51
N TRP A 67 -0.87 4.25 -6.08
CA TRP A 67 -1.98 4.25 -5.12
C TRP A 67 -1.52 4.62 -3.71
N VAL A 68 -0.29 4.32 -3.31
CA VAL A 68 0.28 4.84 -2.05
C VAL A 68 0.34 6.37 -2.07
N GLU A 69 0.78 6.97 -3.18
CA GLU A 69 0.86 8.43 -3.31
C GLU A 69 -0.53 9.09 -3.32
N ILE A 70 -1.54 8.44 -3.92
CA ILE A 70 -2.93 8.90 -3.90
C ILE A 70 -3.54 8.80 -2.50
N GLY A 71 -3.26 7.70 -1.78
CA GLY A 71 -3.69 7.48 -0.41
C GLY A 71 -5.18 7.19 -0.23
N GLY A 72 -5.60 7.18 1.04
CA GLY A 72 -6.98 7.02 1.47
C GLY A 72 -7.53 5.59 1.36
N ASP A 73 -8.82 5.43 1.71
CA ASP A 73 -9.47 4.11 1.76
C ASP A 73 -9.57 3.43 0.38
N GLU A 74 -9.54 4.22 -0.68
CA GLU A 74 -9.54 3.68 -2.05
C GLU A 74 -8.22 2.96 -2.35
N ALA A 75 -7.09 3.52 -1.93
CA ALA A 75 -5.79 2.88 -2.04
C ALA A 75 -5.76 1.55 -1.28
N ILE A 76 -6.26 1.53 -0.04
CA ILE A 76 -6.34 0.29 0.76
C ILE A 76 -7.12 -0.78 0.01
N ARG A 77 -8.28 -0.45 -0.60
CA ARG A 77 -9.08 -1.43 -1.34
C ARG A 77 -8.36 -1.98 -2.57
N HIS A 78 -7.67 -1.14 -3.31
CA HIS A 78 -6.92 -1.56 -4.49
C HIS A 78 -5.71 -2.43 -4.12
N LEU A 79 -4.94 -2.03 -3.14
CA LEU A 79 -3.78 -2.79 -2.65
C LEU A 79 -4.22 -4.13 -2.03
N ALA A 80 -5.30 -4.15 -1.25
CA ALA A 80 -5.86 -5.38 -0.71
C ALA A 80 -6.28 -6.37 -1.82
N ASN A 81 -6.87 -5.86 -2.90
CA ASN A 81 -7.23 -6.70 -4.03
C ASN A 81 -5.98 -7.30 -4.72
N ARG A 82 -4.93 -6.51 -4.94
CA ARG A 82 -3.67 -7.03 -5.52
C ARG A 82 -3.02 -8.07 -4.61
N PHE A 83 -2.93 -7.82 -3.31
CA PHE A 83 -2.43 -8.81 -2.36
C PHE A 83 -3.19 -10.15 -2.46
N ARG A 84 -4.53 -10.12 -2.54
CA ARG A 84 -5.36 -11.33 -2.53
C ARG A 84 -5.36 -12.09 -3.83
N SER A 85 -5.29 -11.41 -4.97
CA SER A 85 -5.63 -11.98 -6.27
C SER A 85 -4.55 -11.90 -7.35
N ASP A 86 -3.44 -11.21 -7.13
CA ASP A 86 -2.40 -11.14 -8.15
C ASP A 86 -1.70 -12.49 -8.32
N GLU A 87 -1.46 -12.88 -9.55
CA GLU A 87 -0.76 -14.12 -9.87
C GLU A 87 0.74 -14.05 -9.55
N ASP A 88 1.32 -12.85 -9.62
CA ASP A 88 2.74 -12.60 -9.37
C ASP A 88 2.99 -12.35 -7.87
N ILE A 89 3.90 -13.14 -7.30
CA ILE A 89 4.25 -13.03 -5.88
C ILE A 89 4.90 -11.68 -5.54
N ASP A 90 5.66 -11.10 -6.46
CA ASP A 90 6.33 -9.82 -6.24
C ASP A 90 5.30 -8.69 -6.17
N VAL A 91 4.24 -8.74 -6.98
CA VAL A 91 3.11 -7.79 -6.90
C VAL A 91 2.40 -7.93 -5.56
N ARG A 92 2.13 -9.16 -5.09
CA ARG A 92 1.50 -9.40 -3.78
C ARG A 92 2.35 -8.87 -2.63
N LEU A 93 3.67 -9.10 -2.67
CA LEU A 93 4.62 -8.59 -1.67
C LEU A 93 4.68 -7.07 -1.66
N HIS A 94 4.66 -6.42 -2.85
CA HIS A 94 4.60 -4.96 -2.95
C HIS A 94 3.30 -4.41 -2.39
N ALA A 95 2.16 -5.02 -2.71
CA ALA A 95 0.88 -4.59 -2.19
C ALA A 95 0.81 -4.64 -0.65
N VAL A 96 1.39 -5.68 -0.02
CA VAL A 96 1.47 -5.77 1.45
C VAL A 96 2.40 -4.71 2.03
N ARG A 97 3.55 -4.45 1.39
CA ARG A 97 4.45 -3.36 1.78
C ARG A 97 3.73 -2.01 1.70
N ASP A 98 3.05 -1.76 0.61
CA ASP A 98 2.42 -0.49 0.30
C ASP A 98 1.23 -0.20 1.22
N LEU A 99 0.52 -1.25 1.67
CA LEU A 99 -0.48 -1.12 2.75
C LEU A 99 0.16 -0.60 4.04
N GLY A 100 1.40 -1.00 4.36
CA GLY A 100 2.16 -0.46 5.49
C GLY A 100 2.50 1.02 5.29
N SER A 101 2.98 1.38 4.11
CA SER A 101 3.42 2.73 3.76
C SER A 101 2.28 3.77 3.73
N LEU A 102 1.02 3.34 3.72
CA LEU A 102 -0.13 4.25 3.84
C LEU A 102 -0.26 4.90 5.22
N GLU A 103 0.40 4.35 6.25
CA GLU A 103 0.31 4.82 7.65
C GLU A 103 -1.14 4.99 8.13
N ASN A 104 -2.04 4.14 7.65
CA ASN A 104 -3.47 4.19 7.91
C ASN A 104 -3.93 2.90 8.62
N GLU A 105 -4.42 3.03 9.85
CA GLU A 105 -4.89 1.90 10.67
C GLU A 105 -6.01 1.08 9.99
N ALA A 106 -6.74 1.65 9.04
CA ALA A 106 -7.72 0.90 8.25
C ALA A 106 -7.09 -0.22 7.39
N ALA A 107 -5.75 -0.22 7.20
CA ALA A 107 -5.02 -1.31 6.55
C ALA A 107 -4.76 -2.51 7.49
N ILE A 108 -4.86 -2.35 8.83
CA ILE A 108 -4.55 -3.41 9.80
C ILE A 108 -5.32 -4.71 9.53
N PRO A 109 -6.63 -4.71 9.25
CA PRO A 109 -7.34 -5.95 8.97
C PRO A 109 -6.81 -6.72 7.77
N VAL A 110 -6.37 -6.01 6.71
CA VAL A 110 -5.79 -6.63 5.52
C VAL A 110 -4.39 -7.17 5.81
N LEU A 111 -3.59 -6.44 6.58
CA LEU A 111 -2.27 -6.90 7.01
C LEU A 111 -2.36 -8.09 7.96
N ALA A 112 -3.39 -8.15 8.81
CA ALA A 112 -3.66 -9.33 9.63
C ALA A 112 -4.01 -10.57 8.78
N GLU A 113 -4.80 -10.40 7.71
CA GLU A 113 -5.04 -11.47 6.73
C GLU A 113 -3.73 -11.93 6.07
N ALA A 114 -2.80 -11.02 5.79
CA ALA A 114 -1.52 -11.36 5.19
C ALA A 114 -0.60 -12.18 6.14
N LEU A 115 -0.78 -12.10 7.45
CA LEU A 115 -0.11 -13.00 8.40
C LEU A 115 -0.53 -14.46 8.24
N GLU A 116 -1.74 -14.72 7.71
CA GLU A 116 -2.27 -16.07 7.47
C GLU A 116 -1.92 -16.62 6.07
N ALA A 117 -1.21 -15.83 5.25
CA ALA A 117 -0.80 -16.28 3.92
C ALA A 117 0.09 -17.53 4.02
N PRO A 118 -0.03 -18.48 3.07
CA PRO A 118 0.81 -19.68 3.07
C PRO A 118 2.29 -19.41 2.77
N ASP A 119 2.59 -18.26 2.16
CA ASP A 119 3.96 -17.86 1.83
C ASP A 119 4.63 -17.11 2.99
N PRO A 120 5.73 -17.64 3.55
CA PRO A 120 6.45 -16.99 4.66
C PRO A 120 6.97 -15.59 4.33
N ALA A 121 7.28 -15.30 3.06
CA ALA A 121 7.74 -13.97 2.66
C ALA A 121 6.63 -12.91 2.82
N ILE A 122 5.39 -13.28 2.51
CA ILE A 122 4.22 -12.43 2.74
C ILE A 122 4.00 -12.21 4.23
N GLN A 123 4.06 -13.27 5.05
CA GLN A 123 3.93 -13.15 6.52
C GLN A 123 4.98 -12.21 7.11
N PHE A 124 6.25 -12.38 6.69
CA PHE A 124 7.33 -11.52 7.15
C PHE A 124 7.12 -10.05 6.72
N ARG A 125 6.65 -9.83 5.50
CA ARG A 125 6.34 -8.50 5.00
C ARG A 125 5.17 -7.88 5.78
N ALA A 126 4.14 -8.66 6.09
CA ALA A 126 3.00 -8.21 6.90
C ALA A 126 3.42 -7.76 8.30
N VAL A 127 4.33 -8.49 8.95
CA VAL A 127 4.92 -8.08 10.24
C VAL A 127 5.59 -6.70 10.13
N ALA A 128 6.41 -6.48 9.08
CA ALA A 128 7.06 -5.20 8.88
C ALA A 128 6.04 -4.06 8.67
N SER A 129 5.04 -4.30 7.82
CA SER A 129 3.98 -3.33 7.53
C SER A 129 3.09 -3.03 8.75
N LEU A 130 2.81 -4.04 9.59
CA LEU A 130 2.07 -3.84 10.84
C LEU A 130 2.85 -2.98 11.85
N LYS A 131 4.18 -3.14 11.92
CA LYS A 131 5.04 -2.25 12.73
C LYS A 131 4.90 -0.79 12.28
N GLU A 132 4.96 -0.55 10.97
CA GLU A 132 4.84 0.79 10.38
C GLU A 132 3.47 1.42 10.71
N VAL A 133 2.38 0.70 10.44
CA VAL A 133 1.01 1.22 10.62
C VAL A 133 0.64 1.39 12.09
N SER A 134 0.99 0.44 12.95
CA SER A 134 0.58 0.46 14.36
C SER A 134 1.51 1.25 15.28
N GLY A 135 2.73 1.54 14.83
CA GLY A 135 3.79 2.12 15.65
C GLY A 135 4.29 1.19 16.78
N ARG A 136 3.89 -0.10 16.77
CA ARG A 136 4.26 -1.09 17.78
C ARG A 136 5.44 -1.94 17.32
N ASP A 137 6.18 -2.50 18.26
CA ASP A 137 7.21 -3.50 17.98
C ASP A 137 7.00 -4.75 18.86
N LEU A 138 6.32 -5.75 18.31
CA LEU A 138 6.16 -7.07 18.92
C LEU A 138 7.24 -8.07 18.46
N GLY A 139 8.35 -7.56 17.96
CA GLY A 139 9.40 -8.40 17.36
C GLY A 139 9.00 -8.96 16.00
N ASN A 140 9.61 -10.07 15.62
CA ASN A 140 9.36 -10.73 14.34
C ASN A 140 8.53 -12.02 14.48
N ASP A 141 7.95 -12.24 15.65
CA ASP A 141 7.08 -13.40 15.89
C ASP A 141 5.72 -13.17 15.26
N VAL A 142 5.42 -13.92 14.20
CA VAL A 142 4.15 -13.86 13.47
C VAL A 142 2.97 -14.17 14.39
N ASN A 143 3.12 -15.09 15.36
CA ASN A 143 2.03 -15.45 16.25
C ASN A 143 1.68 -14.31 17.22
N ALA A 144 2.68 -13.59 17.73
CA ALA A 144 2.44 -12.42 18.56
C ALA A 144 1.63 -11.34 17.79
N TRP A 145 1.94 -11.14 16.51
CA TRP A 145 1.20 -10.21 15.66
C TRP A 145 -0.22 -10.71 15.34
N ARG A 146 -0.43 -12.01 15.16
CA ARG A 146 -1.77 -12.60 14.99
C ARG A 146 -2.64 -12.36 16.21
N GLU A 147 -2.10 -12.67 17.39
CA GLU A 147 -2.81 -12.45 18.66
C GLU A 147 -3.17 -10.98 18.86
N TRP A 148 -2.22 -10.09 18.60
CA TRP A 148 -2.47 -8.64 18.66
C TRP A 148 -3.56 -8.19 17.68
N ALA A 149 -3.56 -8.68 16.44
CA ALA A 149 -4.50 -8.27 15.42
C ALA A 149 -5.95 -8.70 15.69
N VAL A 150 -6.14 -9.78 16.46
CA VAL A 150 -7.48 -10.24 16.90
C VAL A 150 -8.05 -9.32 17.98
N ASP A 151 -7.24 -8.90 18.94
CA ASP A 151 -7.64 -7.96 19.99
C ASP A 151 -6.48 -7.02 20.35
N PRO A 152 -6.34 -5.90 19.62
CA PRO A 152 -5.31 -4.93 19.91
C PRO A 152 -5.36 -4.32 21.32
N SER A 153 -6.53 -4.41 21.99
CA SER A 153 -6.73 -3.88 23.34
C SER A 153 -6.31 -4.87 24.44
N ALA A 154 -6.35 -6.18 24.16
CA ALA A 154 -5.91 -7.21 25.09
C ALA A 154 -4.39 -7.27 25.21
N TYR A 155 -3.66 -6.84 24.19
CA TYR A 155 -2.21 -6.78 24.21
C TYR A 155 -1.74 -5.58 25.06
N ARG A 156 -1.73 -5.78 26.38
CA ARG A 156 -1.05 -4.84 27.30
C ARG A 156 0.44 -5.01 27.07
N GLU A 157 1.12 -3.89 26.77
CA GLU A 157 2.58 -3.84 26.90
C GLU A 157 2.93 -4.40 28.27
N GLU A 158 3.64 -5.52 28.31
CA GLU A 158 4.27 -5.96 29.57
C GLU A 158 5.11 -4.76 30.01
N TRP A 159 4.75 -4.20 31.15
CA TRP A 159 5.38 -3.04 31.76
C TRP A 159 6.90 -3.21 31.65
N SER A 160 7.57 -2.32 30.95
CA SER A 160 9.02 -2.39 30.91
C SER A 160 9.50 -2.27 32.36
N VAL A 161 10.44 -3.11 32.75
CA VAL A 161 11.04 -3.08 34.10
C VAL A 161 11.47 -1.65 34.44
N ALA A 162 11.88 -0.85 33.44
CA ALA A 162 12.26 0.55 33.57
C ALA A 162 11.10 1.46 33.97
N GLU A 163 9.84 1.18 33.59
CA GLU A 163 8.68 1.96 33.99
C GLU A 163 8.24 1.62 35.41
N VAL A 164 8.29 0.34 35.76
CA VAL A 164 8.06 -0.10 37.15
C VAL A 164 9.08 0.55 38.09
N TRP A 165 10.37 0.57 37.72
CA TRP A 165 11.42 1.24 38.51
C TRP A 165 11.20 2.75 38.66
N ARG A 166 10.70 3.41 37.63
CA ARG A 166 10.42 4.85 37.65
C ARG A 166 9.23 5.22 38.54
N GLN A 167 8.28 4.29 38.79
CA GLN A 167 7.15 4.50 39.69
C GLN A 167 7.45 4.18 41.16
N ILE A 168 8.49 3.37 41.42
CA ILE A 168 8.83 2.91 42.77
C ILE A 168 9.90 3.81 43.43
N PHE A 169 10.71 4.50 42.64
CA PHE A 169 11.81 5.38 43.09
C PHE A 169 11.73 6.77 42.46
#